data_6a6407957207b4a78b1452622ac03c61
#
_entry.id   6a6407957207b4a78b1452622ac03c61
#
_cell.length_a   1.000
_cell.length_b   1.000
_cell.length_c   1.000
_cell.angle_alpha   90.00
_cell.angle_beta   90.00
_cell.angle_gamma   90.00
#
_symmetry.space_group_name_H-M   'P 1'
#
loop_
_entity.id
_entity.type
_entity.pdbx_description
1 polymer ?
#
loop_
_entity_poly.entity_id
_entity_poly.type
_entity_poly.pdbx_seq_one_letter_code
_entity_poly.pdbx_strand_id
1 'polypeptide(L)' 'MDPYPDAFNTWDSLAEGYAENRDAENAIKFYEKSLELNPDNQNAVDMLERIR' A
#
# COMPACT_ATOMS: atom_id res chain seq x y z
N MET A 1 13.87 -14.79 12.05
CA MET A 1 13.96 -13.68 11.15
C MET A 1 13.35 -13.97 9.80
N ASP A 2 12.48 -13.13 9.39
CA ASP A 2 11.75 -13.33 8.16
C ASP A 2 12.32 -12.49 7.08
N PRO A 3 12.79 -13.10 6.03
CA PRO A 3 13.39 -12.32 4.96
C PRO A 3 12.37 -11.60 4.08
N TYR A 4 11.11 -12.01 4.12
CA TYR A 4 10.18 -11.41 3.19
C TYR A 4 8.73 -11.32 3.63
N PRO A 5 8.38 -11.64 4.81
CA PRO A 5 6.98 -11.56 5.20
C PRO A 5 6.44 -10.16 5.26
N ASP A 6 7.32 -9.19 5.29
CA ASP A 6 6.91 -7.81 5.37
C ASP A 6 6.92 -7.12 4.02
N ALA A 7 7.00 -7.89 2.95
CA ALA A 7 7.05 -7.30 1.63
C ALA A 7 5.84 -6.40 1.37
N PHE A 8 4.63 -6.89 1.68
CA PHE A 8 3.44 -6.09 1.48
C PHE A 8 3.44 -4.89 2.40
N ASN A 9 4.02 -5.04 3.57
CA ASN A 9 4.10 -3.95 4.53
C ASN A 9 5.02 -2.85 4.03
N THR A 10 6.08 -3.23 3.34
CA THR A 10 6.99 -2.25 2.74
C THR A 10 6.26 -1.43 1.69
N TRP A 11 5.50 -2.08 0.82
CA TRP A 11 4.75 -1.38 -0.20
C TRP A 11 3.69 -0.49 0.42
N ASP A 12 3.06 -0.98 1.48
CA ASP A 12 2.06 -0.22 2.19
C ASP A 12 2.64 1.06 2.76
N SER A 13 3.82 0.95 3.36
CA SER A 13 4.49 2.12 3.93
C SER A 13 4.86 3.14 2.87
N LEU A 14 5.35 2.66 1.73
CA LEU A 14 5.67 3.55 0.63
C LEU A 14 4.42 4.26 0.12
N ALA A 15 3.34 3.50 -0.02
CA ALA A 15 2.09 4.08 -0.48
C ALA A 15 1.60 5.15 0.47
N GLU A 16 1.73 4.88 1.76
CA GLU A 16 1.31 5.85 2.77
C GLU A 16 2.11 7.15 2.65
N GLY A 17 3.41 7.02 2.44
CA GLY A 17 4.25 8.18 2.25
C GLY A 17 3.82 9.01 1.05
N TYR A 18 3.51 8.35 -0.05
CA TYR A 18 3.04 9.05 -1.22
C TYR A 18 1.69 9.70 -0.98
N ALA A 19 0.82 9.01 -0.25
CA ALA A 19 -0.49 9.56 0.04
C ALA A 19 -0.37 10.83 0.87
N GLU A 20 0.53 10.83 1.84
CA GLU A 20 0.74 12.00 2.67
C GLU A 20 1.33 13.15 1.87
N ASN A 21 2.07 12.83 0.85
CA ASN A 21 2.67 13.81 -0.03
C ASN A 21 1.69 14.23 -1.14
N ARG A 22 0.47 13.75 -1.05
CA ARG A 22 -0.58 14.06 -2.02
C ARG A 22 -0.25 13.55 -3.40
N ASP A 23 0.50 12.47 -3.46
CA ASP A 23 0.84 11.81 -4.70
C ASP A 23 -0.09 10.61 -4.86
N ALA A 24 -1.34 10.90 -5.16
CA ALA A 24 -2.36 9.86 -5.22
C ALA A 24 -2.02 8.79 -6.25
N GLU A 25 -1.48 9.21 -7.35
CA GLU A 25 -1.17 8.29 -8.44
C GLU A 25 -0.23 7.19 -7.96
N ASN A 26 0.87 7.58 -7.35
CA ASN A 26 1.83 6.61 -6.85
C ASN A 26 1.29 5.87 -5.64
N ALA A 27 0.54 6.56 -4.79
CA ALA A 27 -0.04 5.90 -3.62
C ALA A 27 -0.95 4.75 -4.06
N ILE A 28 -1.79 5.00 -5.04
CA ILE A 28 -2.69 3.97 -5.55
C ILE A 28 -1.88 2.80 -6.09
N LYS A 29 -0.87 3.11 -6.87
CA LYS A 29 -0.04 2.07 -7.49
C LYS A 29 0.57 1.17 -6.42
N PHE A 30 1.11 1.75 -5.38
CA PHE A 30 1.78 0.95 -4.35
C PHE A 30 0.80 0.24 -3.43
N TYR A 31 -0.35 0.84 -3.16
CA TYR A 31 -1.38 0.14 -2.41
C TYR A 31 -1.88 -1.07 -3.18
N GLU A 32 -2.05 -0.92 -4.48
CA GLU A 32 -2.47 -2.05 -5.30
C GLU A 32 -1.40 -3.15 -5.30
N LYS A 33 -0.15 -2.74 -5.31
CA LYS A 33 0.94 -3.71 -5.23
C LYS A 33 0.90 -4.45 -3.91
N SER A 34 0.64 -3.74 -2.84
CA SER A 34 0.53 -4.35 -1.53
C SER A 34 -0.59 -5.38 -1.50
N LEU A 35 -1.72 -5.04 -2.12
CA LEU A 35 -2.85 -5.95 -2.18
C LEU A 35 -2.54 -7.18 -3.04
N GLU A 36 -1.73 -6.99 -4.05
CA GLU A 36 -1.34 -8.11 -4.89
C GLU A 36 -0.58 -9.14 -4.07
N LEU A 37 0.26 -8.67 -3.17
CA LEU A 37 1.04 -9.56 -2.31
C LEU A 37 0.21 -10.07 -1.15
N ASN A 38 -0.75 -9.29 -0.68
CA ASN A 38 -1.59 -9.68 0.43
C ASN A 38 -3.01 -9.16 0.22
N PRO A 39 -3.86 -9.95 -0.44
CA PRO A 39 -5.23 -9.50 -0.75
C PRO A 39 -6.07 -9.18 0.49
N ASP A 40 -5.66 -9.68 1.65
CA ASP A 40 -6.40 -9.43 2.88
C ASP A 40 -6.00 -8.12 3.54
N ASN A 41 -5.16 -7.34 2.91
CA ASN A 41 -4.71 -6.09 3.49
C ASN A 41 -5.82 -5.05 3.43
N GLN A 42 -6.68 -5.07 4.45
CA GLN A 42 -7.82 -4.17 4.51
C GLN A 42 -7.40 -2.72 4.54
N ASN A 43 -6.25 -2.44 5.16
CA ASN A 43 -5.76 -1.08 5.22
C ASN A 43 -5.55 -0.50 3.83
N ALA A 44 -4.97 -1.30 2.94
CA ALA A 44 -4.75 -0.84 1.58
C ALA A 44 -6.07 -0.61 0.86
N VAL A 45 -7.04 -1.49 1.09
CA VAL A 45 -8.35 -1.32 0.48
C VAL A 45 -8.98 0.00 0.94
N ASP A 46 -8.94 0.24 2.25
CA ASP A 46 -9.50 1.46 2.80
C ASP A 46 -8.83 2.70 2.21
N MET A 47 -7.51 2.66 2.14
CA MET A 47 -6.78 3.82 1.63
C MET A 47 -7.07 4.05 0.16
N LEU A 48 -7.19 2.97 -0.61
CA LEU A 48 -7.50 3.11 -2.02
C LEU A 48 -8.87 3.78 -2.20
N GLU A 49 -9.83 3.39 -1.38
CA GLU A 49 -11.16 3.99 -1.49
C GLU A 49 -11.13 5.46 -1.11
N ARG A 50 -10.30 5.82 -0.16
CA ARG A 50 -10.18 7.21 0.24
C ARG A 50 -9.51 8.06 -0.81
N ILE A 51 -8.50 7.50 -1.46
CA ILE A 51 -7.71 8.26 -2.42
C ILE A 51 -8.43 8.39 -3.75
N ARG A 52 -9.16 7.37 -4.15
CA ARG A 52 -9.90 7.43 -5.41
C ARG A 52 -11.05 8.44 -5.35
#